data_e974e4680f9b31775c657f35d9f2b184
#
_entry.id   e974e4680f9b31775c657f35d9f2b184
#
_cell.length_a   1.000
_cell.length_b   1.000
_cell.length_c   1.000
_cell.angle_alpha   90.00
_cell.angle_beta   90.00
_cell.angle_gamma   90.00
#
_symmetry.space_group_name_H-M   'P 1'
#
loop_
_entity.id
_entity.type
_entity.pdbx_description
1 polymer ?
#
loop_
_entity_poly.entity_id
_entity_poly.type
_entity_poly.pdbx_seq_one_letter_code
_entity_poly.pdbx_strand_id
1 'polypeptide(L)'
;MRTHLTILAASAAFVVSGLAGCGGTPQDAANLAAGAAATPTGSLTPPSEQDKTWMKEIHQVNLAEIQAGRLGESKGTTKEIKSVGKMLVDDHTKLDSQVTQAASRLGIELPSSPNKDQKELMKKLEGASGKDFDTMWLKGMTKGHEQAIEATKKEVSDGSSQVATALAKAAQPQLEDHLNALRKAQGD
;
A
#
# COMPACT_ATOMS: atom_id res chain seq x y z
N MET A 1 28.91 -33.75 18.90
CA MET A 1 27.83 -34.64 18.52
C MET A 1 27.09 -34.02 17.35
N ARG A 2 27.23 -34.65 16.17
CA ARG A 2 26.60 -34.20 14.92
C ARG A 2 25.33 -35.04 14.72
N THR A 3 24.16 -34.41 14.67
CA THR A 3 22.88 -35.09 14.32
C THR A 3 22.48 -34.64 12.91
N HIS A 4 22.53 -35.61 11.99
CA HIS A 4 22.06 -35.45 10.62
C HIS A 4 20.56 -35.65 10.58
N LEU A 5 19.82 -34.66 10.03
CA LEU A 5 18.39 -34.77 9.78
C LEU A 5 18.18 -35.17 8.31
N THR A 6 17.66 -36.38 8.10
CA THR A 6 17.41 -37.00 6.79
C THR A 6 16.03 -36.56 6.31
N ILE A 7 15.95 -35.93 5.11
CA ILE A 7 14.70 -35.54 4.45
C ILE A 7 14.21 -36.73 3.61
N LEU A 8 13.03 -37.28 3.93
CA LEU A 8 12.33 -38.29 3.11
C LEU A 8 11.50 -37.53 2.05
N ALA A 9 11.80 -37.80 0.78
CA ALA A 9 10.98 -37.40 -0.36
C ALA A 9 9.94 -38.50 -0.63
N ALA A 10 8.66 -38.18 -0.54
CA ALA A 10 7.56 -39.04 -0.94
C ALA A 10 7.10 -38.70 -2.35
N SER A 11 7.39 -39.60 -3.31
CA SER A 11 6.90 -39.54 -4.69
C SER A 11 5.52 -40.20 -4.77
N ALA A 12 4.48 -39.43 -5.11
CA ALA A 12 3.15 -39.97 -5.43
C ALA A 12 3.05 -40.23 -6.93
N ALA A 13 2.97 -41.51 -7.31
CA ALA A 13 2.69 -41.94 -8.67
C ALA A 13 1.18 -41.92 -8.94
N PHE A 14 0.71 -41.14 -9.90
CA PHE A 14 -0.66 -41.20 -10.41
C PHE A 14 -0.76 -42.26 -11.50
N VAL A 15 -1.57 -43.29 -11.24
CA VAL A 15 -1.98 -44.30 -12.22
C VAL A 15 -3.18 -43.77 -12.98
N VAL A 16 -3.03 -43.58 -14.30
CA VAL A 16 -4.14 -43.25 -15.21
C VAL A 16 -4.67 -44.57 -15.78
N SER A 17 -5.88 -44.96 -15.34
CA SER A 17 -6.63 -46.09 -15.94
C SER A 17 -7.40 -45.60 -17.16
N GLY A 18 -7.05 -46.12 -18.33
CA GLY A 18 -7.76 -45.86 -19.57
C GLY A 18 -9.10 -46.56 -19.64
N LEU A 19 -10.11 -45.89 -20.11
CA LEU A 19 -11.37 -46.49 -20.61
C LEU A 19 -11.47 -46.18 -22.12
N ALA A 20 -11.41 -47.23 -22.92
CA ALA A 20 -11.69 -47.16 -24.35
C ALA A 20 -13.18 -47.04 -24.58
N GLY A 21 -13.61 -46.04 -25.36
CA GLY A 21 -14.96 -45.85 -25.85
C GLY A 21 -14.93 -45.38 -27.31
N CYS A 22 -15.47 -46.20 -28.19
CA CYS A 22 -15.48 -46.04 -29.63
C CYS A 22 -16.32 -44.89 -30.14
N GLY A 23 -15.90 -44.27 -31.27
CA GLY A 23 -16.77 -43.76 -32.32
C GLY A 23 -16.99 -42.30 -32.34
N GLY A 24 -16.07 -41.53 -32.95
CA GLY A 24 -16.29 -40.18 -33.44
C GLY A 24 -15.47 -39.97 -34.71
N THR A 25 -16.11 -39.43 -35.74
CA THR A 25 -15.51 -39.17 -37.06
C THR A 25 -14.41 -38.11 -37.03
N PRO A 26 -13.46 -38.07 -37.96
CA PRO A 26 -12.28 -37.19 -37.92
C PRO A 26 -12.57 -35.69 -38.12
N GLN A 27 -13.80 -35.26 -38.11
CA GLN A 27 -14.20 -33.85 -38.34
C GLN A 27 -14.40 -32.99 -37.12
N ASP A 28 -14.45 -33.62 -35.91
CA ASP A 28 -14.71 -32.88 -34.66
C ASP A 28 -13.44 -32.45 -33.90
N ALA A 29 -12.24 -32.83 -34.40
CA ALA A 29 -10.97 -32.50 -33.76
C ALA A 29 -10.43 -31.09 -34.09
N ALA A 30 -11.06 -30.36 -35.01
CA ALA A 30 -10.58 -29.04 -35.45
C ALA A 30 -11.18 -27.83 -34.67
N ASN A 31 -12.12 -28.05 -33.75
CA ASN A 31 -12.84 -26.95 -33.08
C ASN A 31 -12.54 -26.78 -31.57
N LEU A 32 -11.53 -27.47 -31.04
CA LEU A 32 -11.14 -27.34 -29.62
C LEU A 32 -9.84 -26.55 -29.38
N ALA A 33 -9.29 -25.91 -30.42
CA ALA A 33 -8.02 -25.14 -30.32
C ALA A 33 -8.19 -23.61 -30.38
N ALA A 34 -9.38 -23.07 -30.09
CA ALA A 34 -9.59 -21.62 -30.06
C ALA A 34 -10.25 -21.15 -28.75
N GLY A 35 -9.90 -21.79 -27.64
CA GLY A 35 -10.04 -21.22 -26.32
C GLY A 35 -8.85 -20.27 -26.05
N ALA A 36 -8.68 -19.24 -26.88
CA ALA A 36 -7.81 -18.14 -26.54
C ALA A 36 -8.33 -17.58 -25.22
N ALA A 37 -7.57 -17.78 -24.14
CA ALA A 37 -7.75 -17.05 -22.90
C ALA A 37 -7.80 -15.56 -23.27
N ALA A 38 -9.01 -15.01 -23.36
CA ALA A 38 -9.20 -13.58 -23.42
C ALA A 38 -8.62 -13.03 -22.11
N THR A 39 -7.37 -12.62 -22.12
CA THR A 39 -6.90 -11.65 -21.16
C THR A 39 -7.90 -10.51 -21.21
N PRO A 40 -8.54 -10.13 -20.09
CA PRO A 40 -9.40 -8.98 -20.09
C PRO A 40 -8.51 -7.75 -20.35
N THR A 41 -8.35 -7.39 -21.61
CA THR A 41 -7.91 -6.07 -22.04
C THR A 41 -9.08 -5.11 -21.85
N GLY A 42 -9.57 -5.02 -20.59
CA GLY A 42 -10.38 -3.92 -20.16
C GLY A 42 -9.53 -2.68 -20.29
N SER A 43 -9.83 -1.85 -21.31
CA SER A 43 -9.23 -0.54 -21.43
C SER A 43 -9.45 0.18 -20.12
N LEU A 44 -8.36 0.39 -19.37
CA LEU A 44 -8.42 1.15 -18.13
C LEU A 44 -8.92 2.54 -18.47
N THR A 45 -10.00 2.98 -17.83
CA THR A 45 -10.45 4.37 -17.95
C THR A 45 -9.27 5.27 -17.61
N PRO A 46 -8.89 6.22 -18.49
CA PRO A 46 -7.81 7.14 -18.18
C PRO A 46 -8.07 7.85 -16.85
N PRO A 47 -7.04 8.02 -16.00
CA PRO A 47 -7.21 8.68 -14.71
C PRO A 47 -7.60 10.15 -14.91
N SER A 48 -8.59 10.62 -14.14
CA SER A 48 -8.99 12.02 -14.06
C SER A 48 -7.91 12.86 -13.37
N GLU A 49 -8.06 14.17 -13.37
CA GLU A 49 -7.18 15.06 -12.59
C GLU A 49 -7.33 14.83 -11.08
N GLN A 50 -8.52 14.43 -10.60
CA GLN A 50 -8.74 14.04 -9.21
C GLN A 50 -7.89 12.82 -8.86
N ASP A 51 -7.95 11.75 -9.65
CA ASP A 51 -7.14 10.54 -9.44
C ASP A 51 -5.64 10.86 -9.42
N LYS A 52 -5.17 11.66 -10.38
CA LYS A 52 -3.75 12.04 -10.46
C LYS A 52 -3.30 12.88 -9.27
N THR A 53 -4.15 13.82 -8.84
CA THR A 53 -3.86 14.69 -7.69
C THR A 53 -3.74 13.85 -6.43
N TRP A 54 -4.75 13.03 -6.13
CA TRP A 54 -4.74 12.16 -4.95
C TRP A 54 -3.52 11.23 -4.93
N MET A 55 -3.20 10.58 -6.05
CA MET A 55 -2.05 9.68 -6.11
C MET A 55 -0.72 10.38 -5.85
N LYS A 56 -0.54 11.60 -6.34
CA LYS A 56 0.66 12.41 -6.07
C LYS A 56 0.73 12.83 -4.61
N GLU A 57 -0.39 13.28 -4.05
CA GLU A 57 -0.48 13.72 -2.66
C GLU A 57 -0.25 12.57 -1.67
N ILE A 58 -0.92 11.42 -1.87
CA ILE A 58 -0.75 10.27 -0.97
C ILE A 58 0.67 9.70 -1.04
N HIS A 59 1.30 9.71 -2.22
CA HIS A 59 2.71 9.36 -2.35
C HIS A 59 3.62 10.30 -1.54
N GLN A 60 3.42 11.61 -1.65
CA GLN A 60 4.19 12.58 -0.85
C GLN A 60 3.94 12.43 0.65
N VAL A 61 2.70 12.13 1.05
CA VAL A 61 2.37 11.79 2.45
C VAL A 61 3.16 10.55 2.88
N ASN A 62 3.13 9.47 2.11
CA ASN A 62 3.87 8.25 2.45
C ASN A 62 5.36 8.50 2.65
N LEU A 63 5.98 9.26 1.73
CA LEU A 63 7.40 9.61 1.85
C LEU A 63 7.71 10.42 3.13
N ALA A 64 6.83 11.36 3.49
CA ALA A 64 6.97 12.17 4.69
C ALA A 64 6.74 11.33 5.97
N GLU A 65 5.70 10.49 5.98
CA GLU A 65 5.33 9.67 7.13
C GLU A 65 6.38 8.60 7.43
N ILE A 66 7.02 8.01 6.41
CA ILE A 66 8.15 7.10 6.60
C ILE A 66 9.33 7.82 7.29
N GLN A 67 9.65 9.05 6.88
CA GLN A 67 10.72 9.84 7.50
C GLN A 67 10.34 10.25 8.94
N ALA A 68 9.14 10.77 9.13
CA ALA A 68 8.62 11.15 10.43
C ALA A 68 8.49 9.96 11.40
N GLY A 69 8.07 8.81 10.90
CA GLY A 69 7.98 7.58 11.67
C GLY A 69 9.34 7.13 12.22
N ARG A 70 10.40 7.19 11.41
CA ARG A 70 11.78 6.92 11.86
C ARG A 70 12.23 7.91 12.95
N LEU A 71 11.86 9.18 12.83
CA LEU A 71 12.14 10.17 13.88
C LEU A 71 11.34 9.85 15.15
N GLY A 72 10.06 9.48 15.05
CA GLY A 72 9.23 9.05 16.18
C GLY A 72 9.82 7.82 16.90
N GLU A 73 10.27 6.81 16.14
CA GLU A 73 10.91 5.62 16.70
C GLU A 73 12.24 5.94 17.41
N SER A 74 13.06 6.82 16.84
CA SER A 74 14.41 7.12 17.38
C SER A 74 14.41 8.19 18.47
N LYS A 75 13.60 9.25 18.36
CA LYS A 75 13.63 10.43 19.23
C LYS A 75 12.45 10.50 20.20
N GLY A 76 11.34 9.80 19.96
CA GLY A 76 10.18 9.77 20.85
C GLY A 76 10.55 9.42 22.28
N THR A 77 9.99 10.12 23.26
CA THR A 77 10.34 9.88 24.67
C THR A 77 9.48 8.80 25.32
N THR A 78 8.30 8.51 24.76
CA THR A 78 7.38 7.47 25.25
C THR A 78 7.44 6.19 24.39
N LYS A 79 7.01 5.08 25.00
CA LYS A 79 6.90 3.79 24.27
C LYS A 79 5.82 3.86 23.18
N GLU A 80 4.75 4.58 23.46
CA GLU A 80 3.62 4.79 22.58
C GLU A 80 4.07 5.49 21.28
N ILE A 81 4.78 6.63 21.39
CA ILE A 81 5.30 7.37 20.23
C ILE A 81 6.25 6.50 19.41
N LYS A 82 7.16 5.78 20.06
CA LYS A 82 8.08 4.86 19.36
C LYS A 82 7.34 3.75 18.62
N SER A 83 6.32 3.17 19.25
CA SER A 83 5.50 2.12 18.65
C SER A 83 4.70 2.64 17.45
N VAL A 84 4.07 3.82 17.59
CA VAL A 84 3.35 4.46 16.49
C VAL A 84 4.34 4.83 15.37
N GLY A 85 5.51 5.38 15.69
CA GLY A 85 6.54 5.68 14.70
C GLY A 85 6.93 4.47 13.87
N LYS A 86 7.17 3.32 14.51
CA LYS A 86 7.45 2.06 13.81
C LYS A 86 6.28 1.61 12.94
N MET A 87 5.06 1.65 13.45
CA MET A 87 3.85 1.30 12.69
C MET A 87 3.72 2.16 11.42
N LEU A 88 3.92 3.49 11.53
CA LEU A 88 3.86 4.39 10.38
C LEU A 88 4.93 4.03 9.33
N VAL A 89 6.16 3.69 9.74
CA VAL A 89 7.21 3.25 8.79
C VAL A 89 6.79 2.01 8.04
N ASP A 90 6.33 0.98 8.76
CA ASP A 90 6.00 -0.32 8.19
C ASP A 90 4.82 -0.21 7.21
N ASP A 91 3.78 0.53 7.58
CA ASP A 91 2.54 0.58 6.82
C ASP A 91 2.58 1.57 5.66
N HIS A 92 3.17 2.76 5.85
CA HIS A 92 3.36 3.71 4.74
C HIS A 92 4.37 3.21 3.70
N THR A 93 5.35 2.37 4.08
CA THR A 93 6.22 1.72 3.10
C THR A 93 5.44 0.76 2.19
N LYS A 94 4.51 -0.02 2.75
CA LYS A 94 3.65 -0.92 1.96
C LYS A 94 2.70 -0.13 1.07
N LEU A 95 2.03 0.88 1.64
CA LEU A 95 1.10 1.74 0.90
C LEU A 95 1.81 2.46 -0.25
N ASP A 96 3.01 2.99 -0.02
CA ASP A 96 3.79 3.67 -1.05
C ASP A 96 4.17 2.75 -2.21
N SER A 97 4.52 1.52 -1.91
CA SER A 97 4.76 0.49 -2.94
C SER A 97 3.52 0.24 -3.80
N GLN A 98 2.33 0.17 -3.19
CA GLN A 98 1.07 -0.01 -3.90
C GLN A 98 0.72 1.21 -4.77
N VAL A 99 0.91 2.42 -4.22
CA VAL A 99 0.71 3.69 -4.96
C VAL A 99 1.63 3.77 -6.17
N THR A 100 2.91 3.45 -6.00
CA THR A 100 3.91 3.48 -7.08
C THR A 100 3.56 2.48 -8.19
N GLN A 101 3.14 1.27 -7.83
CA GLN A 101 2.71 0.26 -8.82
C GLN A 101 1.44 0.71 -9.56
N ALA A 102 0.47 1.28 -8.85
CA ALA A 102 -0.76 1.78 -9.46
C ALA A 102 -0.47 2.97 -10.39
N ALA A 103 0.36 3.93 -9.96
CA ALA A 103 0.78 5.07 -10.77
C ALA A 103 1.46 4.64 -12.06
N SER A 104 2.37 3.66 -11.98
CA SER A 104 3.03 3.09 -13.17
C SER A 104 2.03 2.50 -14.17
N ARG A 105 1.02 1.77 -13.69
CA ARG A 105 -0.04 1.18 -14.54
C ARG A 105 -0.92 2.24 -15.20
N LEU A 106 -1.12 3.37 -14.52
CA LEU A 106 -1.96 4.48 -14.98
C LEU A 106 -1.19 5.54 -15.76
N GLY A 107 0.14 5.40 -15.91
CA GLY A 107 1.00 6.38 -16.55
C GLY A 107 1.08 7.71 -15.79
N ILE A 108 0.94 7.68 -14.47
CA ILE A 108 1.01 8.87 -13.60
C ILE A 108 2.44 9.03 -13.11
N GLU A 109 3.05 10.17 -13.40
CA GLU A 109 4.34 10.56 -12.85
C GLU A 109 4.19 11.06 -11.41
N LEU A 110 4.90 10.43 -10.47
CA LEU A 110 4.88 10.77 -9.06
C LEU A 110 6.03 11.73 -8.71
N PRO A 111 5.83 12.67 -7.75
CA PRO A 111 6.90 13.50 -7.23
C PRO A 111 8.01 12.67 -6.59
N SER A 112 9.26 13.07 -6.70
CA SER A 112 10.39 12.34 -6.12
C SER A 112 10.63 12.62 -4.63
N SER A 113 9.83 13.48 -4.00
CA SER A 113 10.06 13.92 -2.61
C SER A 113 8.79 14.50 -1.97
N PRO A 114 8.73 14.55 -0.63
CA PRO A 114 7.69 15.25 0.10
C PRO A 114 7.52 16.70 -0.37
N ASN A 115 6.33 17.27 -0.18
CA ASN A 115 6.06 18.65 -0.53
C ASN A 115 6.79 19.64 0.41
N LYS A 116 6.69 20.94 0.12
CA LYS A 116 7.41 21.98 0.86
C LYS A 116 7.07 21.97 2.36
N ASP A 117 5.79 21.94 2.69
CA ASP A 117 5.33 22.01 4.08
C ASP A 117 5.75 20.77 4.88
N GLN A 118 5.70 19.59 4.24
CA GLN A 118 6.19 18.33 4.83
C GLN A 118 7.69 18.40 5.10
N LYS A 119 8.49 18.90 4.16
CA LYS A 119 9.94 19.10 4.36
C LYS A 119 10.25 20.09 5.48
N GLU A 120 9.49 21.18 5.59
CA GLU A 120 9.65 22.15 6.67
C GLU A 120 9.32 21.51 8.04
N LEU A 121 8.28 20.69 8.12
CA LEU A 121 7.95 19.93 9.34
C LEU A 121 9.10 18.97 9.68
N MET A 122 9.61 18.20 8.72
CA MET A 122 10.75 17.30 8.95
C MET A 122 11.96 18.03 9.52
N LYS A 123 12.34 19.15 8.92
CA LYS A 123 13.46 19.99 9.42
C LYS A 123 13.25 20.45 10.87
N LYS A 124 12.02 20.82 11.23
CA LYS A 124 11.68 21.20 12.62
C LYS A 124 11.79 20.01 13.57
N LEU A 125 11.31 18.83 13.17
CA LEU A 125 11.38 17.60 13.96
C LEU A 125 12.83 17.13 14.15
N GLU A 126 13.67 17.26 13.12
CA GLU A 126 15.10 16.96 13.22
C GLU A 126 15.81 17.82 14.28
N GLY A 127 15.45 19.10 14.37
CA GLY A 127 16.01 20.03 15.34
C GLY A 127 15.42 19.94 16.76
N ALA A 128 14.26 19.33 16.93
CA ALA A 128 13.58 19.20 18.22
C ALA A 128 14.04 17.96 19.01
N SER A 129 13.84 17.96 20.33
CA SER A 129 14.13 16.82 21.20
C SER A 129 13.22 16.81 22.43
N GLY A 130 13.17 15.67 23.15
CA GLY A 130 12.38 15.55 24.38
C GLY A 130 10.89 15.83 24.15
N LYS A 131 10.23 16.47 25.11
CA LYS A 131 8.79 16.78 25.05
C LYS A 131 8.42 17.73 23.90
N ASP A 132 9.31 18.61 23.50
CA ASP A 132 9.05 19.50 22.36
C ASP A 132 8.97 18.71 21.05
N PHE A 133 9.86 17.72 20.89
CA PHE A 133 9.75 16.78 19.78
C PHE A 133 8.43 16.01 19.82
N ASP A 134 8.08 15.40 20.95
CA ASP A 134 6.86 14.60 21.08
C ASP A 134 5.61 15.41 20.73
N THR A 135 5.49 16.61 21.29
CA THR A 135 4.36 17.50 21.03
C THR A 135 4.26 17.89 19.55
N MET A 136 5.38 18.26 18.96
CA MET A 136 5.42 18.68 17.56
C MET A 136 5.13 17.49 16.62
N TRP A 137 5.70 16.33 16.91
CA TRP A 137 5.53 15.12 16.13
C TRP A 137 4.08 14.65 16.15
N LEU A 138 3.49 14.48 17.34
CA LEU A 138 2.09 14.07 17.48
C LEU A 138 1.15 15.04 16.77
N LYS A 139 1.31 16.36 16.99
CA LYS A 139 0.48 17.37 16.31
C LYS A 139 0.64 17.32 14.79
N GLY A 140 1.86 17.18 14.31
CA GLY A 140 2.14 17.11 12.87
C GLY A 140 1.55 15.88 12.22
N MET A 141 1.76 14.71 12.82
CA MET A 141 1.23 13.43 12.31
C MET A 141 -0.30 13.37 12.37
N THR A 142 -0.90 13.81 13.48
CA THR A 142 -2.37 13.88 13.60
C THR A 142 -2.97 14.74 12.50
N LYS A 143 -2.45 15.96 12.30
CA LYS A 143 -2.94 16.86 11.24
C LYS A 143 -2.72 16.26 9.84
N GLY A 144 -1.57 15.64 9.59
CA GLY A 144 -1.27 14.99 8.31
C GLY A 144 -2.27 13.88 8.00
N HIS A 145 -2.59 13.03 8.97
CA HIS A 145 -3.56 11.95 8.81
C HIS A 145 -4.99 12.47 8.59
N GLU A 146 -5.43 13.51 9.32
CA GLU A 146 -6.73 14.14 9.09
C GLU A 146 -6.87 14.62 7.64
N GLN A 147 -5.85 15.30 7.12
CA GLN A 147 -5.82 15.78 5.74
C GLN A 147 -5.79 14.63 4.71
N ALA A 148 -4.97 13.60 4.96
CA ALA A 148 -4.87 12.44 4.10
C ALA A 148 -6.20 11.65 4.04
N ILE A 149 -6.89 11.50 5.17
CA ILE A 149 -8.21 10.86 5.25
C ILE A 149 -9.25 11.66 4.44
N GLU A 150 -9.28 12.98 4.56
CA GLU A 150 -10.19 13.85 3.81
C GLU A 150 -9.94 13.72 2.29
N ALA A 151 -8.68 13.84 1.86
CA ALA A 151 -8.30 13.66 0.46
C ALA A 151 -8.66 12.25 -0.07
N THR A 152 -8.47 11.22 0.76
CA THR A 152 -8.78 9.83 0.41
C THR A 152 -10.28 9.62 0.29
N LYS A 153 -11.11 10.17 1.19
CA LYS A 153 -12.57 10.14 1.10
C LYS A 153 -13.06 10.83 -0.18
N LYS A 154 -12.45 11.95 -0.52
CA LYS A 154 -12.75 12.65 -1.78
C LYS A 154 -12.41 11.79 -3.00
N GLU A 155 -11.28 11.11 -3.00
CA GLU A 155 -10.92 10.17 -4.08
C GLU A 155 -11.91 9.02 -4.18
N VAL A 156 -12.37 8.46 -3.06
CA VAL A 156 -13.37 7.39 -3.04
C VAL A 156 -14.71 7.84 -3.66
N SER A 157 -15.11 9.11 -3.47
CA SER A 157 -16.38 9.65 -3.98
C SER A 157 -16.29 10.16 -5.42
N ASP A 158 -15.20 10.84 -5.77
CA ASP A 158 -15.09 11.67 -6.98
C ASP A 158 -14.10 11.10 -8.00
N GLY A 159 -13.29 10.11 -7.61
CA GLY A 159 -12.33 9.45 -8.49
C GLY A 159 -13.03 8.67 -9.60
N SER A 160 -12.43 8.64 -10.78
CA SER A 160 -12.95 7.95 -11.97
C SER A 160 -12.21 6.66 -12.29
N SER A 161 -10.93 6.57 -11.90
CA SER A 161 -10.11 5.38 -12.11
C SER A 161 -10.44 4.29 -11.10
N GLN A 162 -10.88 3.13 -11.59
CA GLN A 162 -11.12 1.96 -10.73
C GLN A 162 -9.88 1.55 -9.92
N VAL A 163 -8.68 1.75 -10.49
CA VAL A 163 -7.41 1.42 -9.81
C VAL A 163 -7.16 2.39 -8.65
N ALA A 164 -7.30 3.71 -8.89
CA ALA A 164 -7.06 4.72 -7.87
C ALA A 164 -8.12 4.66 -6.76
N THR A 165 -9.41 4.58 -7.12
CA THR A 165 -10.51 4.49 -6.14
C THR A 165 -10.47 3.20 -5.32
N ALA A 166 -10.07 2.06 -5.90
CA ALA A 166 -9.90 0.82 -5.14
C ALA A 166 -8.74 0.94 -4.14
N LEU A 167 -7.63 1.57 -4.54
CA LEU A 167 -6.49 1.82 -3.65
C LEU A 167 -6.89 2.78 -2.52
N ALA A 168 -7.63 3.85 -2.82
CA ALA A 168 -8.13 4.80 -1.83
C ALA A 168 -9.05 4.11 -0.81
N LYS A 169 -9.98 3.27 -1.27
CA LYS A 169 -10.86 2.47 -0.40
C LYS A 169 -10.08 1.52 0.53
N ALA A 170 -8.99 0.94 0.04
CA ALA A 170 -8.14 0.07 0.84
C ALA A 170 -7.28 0.84 1.85
N ALA A 171 -6.81 2.04 1.50
CA ALA A 171 -5.97 2.88 2.36
C ALA A 171 -6.76 3.57 3.49
N GLN A 172 -8.02 3.93 3.25
CA GLN A 172 -8.82 4.72 4.19
C GLN A 172 -8.87 4.12 5.61
N PRO A 173 -9.26 2.85 5.84
CA PRO A 173 -9.33 2.30 7.20
C PRO A 173 -7.96 2.30 7.89
N GLN A 174 -6.87 2.06 7.17
CA GLN A 174 -5.53 2.09 7.73
C GLN A 174 -5.13 3.49 8.19
N LEU A 175 -5.43 4.53 7.41
CA LEU A 175 -5.19 5.92 7.82
C LEU A 175 -6.03 6.31 9.04
N GLU A 176 -7.27 5.82 9.16
CA GLU A 176 -8.13 6.03 10.32
C GLU A 176 -7.59 5.31 11.58
N ASP A 177 -7.05 4.09 11.43
CA ASP A 177 -6.39 3.36 12.53
C ASP A 177 -5.12 4.08 13.02
N HIS A 178 -4.31 4.63 12.09
CA HIS A 178 -3.15 5.44 12.43
C HIS A 178 -3.56 6.70 13.23
N LEU A 179 -4.59 7.41 12.76
CA LEU A 179 -5.11 8.59 13.46
C LEU A 179 -5.57 8.26 14.88
N ASN A 180 -6.26 7.13 15.08
CA ASN A 180 -6.68 6.66 16.38
C ASN A 180 -5.48 6.35 17.30
N ALA A 181 -4.44 5.71 16.75
CA ALA A 181 -3.21 5.42 17.50
C ALA A 181 -2.45 6.70 17.90
N LEU A 182 -2.41 7.69 17.01
CA LEU A 182 -1.81 9.00 17.29
C LEU A 182 -2.55 9.75 18.39
N ARG A 183 -3.88 9.80 18.34
CA ARG A 183 -4.71 10.43 19.38
C ARG A 183 -4.53 9.74 20.73
N LYS A 184 -4.55 8.41 20.76
CA LYS A 184 -4.26 7.65 21.96
C LYS A 184 -2.86 7.96 22.53
N ALA A 185 -1.86 8.15 21.69
CA ALA A 185 -0.51 8.52 22.12
C ALA A 185 -0.44 9.97 22.65
N GLN A 186 -1.38 10.85 22.26
CA GLN A 186 -1.54 12.20 22.81
C GLN A 186 -2.19 12.20 24.19
N GLY A 187 -2.90 11.14 24.58
CA GLY A 187 -3.65 11.06 25.81
C GLY A 187 -5.12 11.46 25.67
N ASP A 188 -5.64 11.48 24.43
CA ASP A 188 -7.04 11.75 24.08
C ASP A 188 -7.87 10.46 24.00
#